data_33b528be706cac23f3b3eff41532ba80
#
_entry.id   33b528be706cac23f3b3eff41532ba80
#
_cell.length_a   1.000
_cell.length_b   1.000
_cell.length_c   1.000
_cell.angle_alpha   90.00
_cell.angle_beta   90.00
_cell.angle_gamma   90.00
#
_symmetry.space_group_name_H-M   'P 1'
#
loop_
_entity.id
_entity.type
_entity.pdbx_description
1 polymer ?
#
loop_
_entity_poly.entity_id
_entity_poly.type
_entity_poly.pdbx_seq_one_letter_code
_entity_poly.pdbx_strand_id
1 'polypeptide(L)'
;MTAMRLLFPLFAAAALLAGCDRQPTPKPADGAATTASSTASSTAPKAPPAPAAPEAPAAPAAGPSVVQETRPEPSLKMKAVDGREYDLAAHRGQWVVVNFWATWCAPCLKEMPELSALHVMRDNIEVVGLAYEDIEPAEMQAFLKQHPVAYPIVIVDTYAPPADFATPRGLPMTYLIAPDGKLAKQFLGPVTAHDIETAIAAAGGPAPGQGKGKEKAAG
;
A
#
# COMPACT_ATOMS: atom_id res chain seq x y z
N MET A 1 42.29 -39.52 -3.81
CA MET A 1 43.38 -39.04 -2.97
C MET A 1 43.91 -37.76 -3.57
N THR A 2 43.59 -36.62 -2.99
CA THR A 2 44.39 -35.37 -3.01
C THR A 2 43.60 -34.32 -2.21
N ALA A 3 44.03 -34.13 -0.96
CA ALA A 3 43.48 -33.11 -0.07
C ALA A 3 44.11 -31.78 -0.41
N MET A 4 43.30 -30.76 -0.66
CA MET A 4 43.75 -29.39 -0.78
C MET A 4 43.25 -28.56 0.41
N ARG A 5 44.17 -28.35 1.37
CA ARG A 5 44.03 -27.44 2.52
C ARG A 5 44.19 -26.00 1.99
N LEU A 6 43.20 -25.15 2.23
CA LEU A 6 43.33 -23.70 2.04
C LEU A 6 43.29 -23.01 3.40
N LEU A 7 44.38 -22.29 3.66
CA LEU A 7 44.65 -21.46 4.83
C LEU A 7 43.70 -20.26 4.89
N PHE A 8 43.19 -20.02 6.10
CA PHE A 8 42.58 -18.73 6.50
C PHE A 8 43.69 -17.79 6.97
N PRO A 9 43.70 -16.52 6.55
CA PRO A 9 44.41 -15.49 7.31
C PRO A 9 43.47 -14.81 8.30
N LEU A 10 43.90 -14.80 9.56
CA LEU A 10 43.47 -13.95 10.65
C LEU A 10 43.77 -12.49 10.25
N PHE A 11 42.78 -11.62 10.33
CA PHE A 11 43.00 -10.16 10.39
C PHE A 11 42.55 -9.63 11.74
N ALA A 12 43.52 -9.03 12.40
CA ALA A 12 43.48 -8.51 13.75
C ALA A 12 42.69 -7.18 13.83
N ALA A 13 42.20 -6.96 15.04
CA ALA A 13 41.48 -5.78 15.52
C ALA A 13 42.25 -4.46 15.39
N ALA A 14 41.52 -3.38 15.17
CA ALA A 14 41.92 -2.05 15.64
C ALA A 14 40.65 -1.33 16.13
N ALA A 15 40.59 -1.14 17.43
CA ALA A 15 39.67 -0.26 18.12
C ALA A 15 40.19 1.20 17.99
N LEU A 16 39.30 2.13 17.67
CA LEU A 16 39.51 3.55 17.95
C LEU A 16 38.26 4.14 18.59
N LEU A 17 38.45 4.57 19.81
CA LEU A 17 37.55 5.32 20.67
C LEU A 17 37.50 6.79 20.26
N ALA A 18 36.43 7.44 20.67
CA ALA A 18 36.26 8.86 20.99
C ALA A 18 35.51 9.73 19.98
N GLY A 19 34.49 10.38 20.54
CA GLY A 19 33.84 11.56 19.97
C GLY A 19 32.43 11.78 20.49
N CYS A 20 32.28 12.11 21.82
CA CYS A 20 31.07 12.75 22.32
C CYS A 20 31.01 14.18 21.80
N ASP A 21 30.01 14.50 21.01
CA ASP A 21 29.66 15.88 20.74
C ASP A 21 28.28 16.18 21.27
N ARG A 22 28.25 17.12 22.23
CA ARG A 22 27.06 17.66 22.87
C ARG A 22 26.49 18.75 21.98
N GLN A 23 25.28 18.58 21.47
CA GLN A 23 24.51 19.68 20.90
C GLN A 23 23.84 20.51 22.01
N PRO A 24 23.92 21.83 21.95
CA PRO A 24 23.24 22.71 22.89
C PRO A 24 21.79 22.95 22.50
N THR A 25 20.90 22.83 23.46
CA THR A 25 19.48 23.21 23.40
C THR A 25 19.32 24.74 23.30
N PRO A 26 18.43 25.27 22.45
CA PRO A 26 18.03 26.64 22.53
C PRO A 26 16.96 26.88 23.62
N LYS A 27 17.21 27.89 24.41
CA LYS A 27 16.40 28.45 25.51
C LYS A 27 15.21 29.23 24.93
N PRO A 28 14.00 29.17 25.56
CA PRO A 28 12.88 30.04 25.19
C PRO A 28 13.09 31.46 25.69
N ALA A 29 12.79 32.42 24.84
CA ALA A 29 12.76 33.84 25.21
C ALA A 29 11.33 34.28 25.54
N ASP A 30 11.13 34.76 26.76
CA ASP A 30 9.98 35.53 27.21
C ASP A 30 9.97 36.90 26.54
N GLY A 31 8.79 37.38 26.16
CA GLY A 31 8.58 38.71 25.60
C GLY A 31 7.12 39.14 25.67
N ALA A 32 6.74 39.61 26.83
CA ALA A 32 5.88 40.73 27.23
C ALA A 32 4.72 41.18 26.31
N ALA A 33 3.60 41.28 26.99
CA ALA A 33 2.33 41.90 26.62
C ALA A 33 2.45 43.39 26.22
N THR A 34 1.60 43.78 25.26
CA THR A 34 1.12 45.17 25.23
C THR A 34 -0.33 45.17 24.75
N THR A 35 -1.19 45.57 25.67
CA THR A 35 -2.59 45.94 25.49
C THR A 35 -2.70 47.29 24.73
N ALA A 36 -3.53 47.34 23.71
CA ALA A 36 -4.13 48.59 23.24
C ALA A 36 -5.58 48.34 22.81
N SER A 37 -6.45 48.83 23.66
CA SER A 37 -7.87 49.05 23.44
C SER A 37 -8.06 50.17 22.43
N SER A 38 -8.85 49.99 21.38
CA SER A 38 -9.41 51.10 20.62
C SER A 38 -10.81 50.75 20.14
N THR A 39 -11.76 51.29 20.84
CA THR A 39 -13.16 51.42 20.50
C THR A 39 -13.32 52.43 19.33
N ALA A 40 -13.83 51.98 18.19
CA ALA A 40 -14.40 52.89 17.17
C ALA A 40 -15.70 52.29 16.67
N SER A 41 -16.78 52.88 17.13
CA SER A 41 -18.14 52.77 16.62
C SER A 41 -18.19 53.38 15.23
N SER A 42 -18.58 52.61 14.19
CA SER A 42 -18.92 53.14 12.89
C SER A 42 -20.22 52.50 12.39
N THR A 43 -21.23 53.31 12.41
CA THR A 43 -22.57 53.08 11.82
C THR A 43 -22.45 52.99 10.30
N ALA A 44 -22.68 51.83 9.74
CA ALA A 44 -22.74 51.61 8.29
C ALA A 44 -24.19 51.68 7.81
N PRO A 45 -24.47 52.36 6.67
CA PRO A 45 -25.80 52.46 6.10
C PRO A 45 -26.22 51.13 5.45
N LYS A 46 -27.51 50.80 5.65
CA LYS A 46 -28.21 49.60 5.15
C LYS A 46 -28.29 49.68 3.63
N ALA A 47 -27.64 48.73 2.93
CA ALA A 47 -27.79 48.51 1.49
C ALA A 47 -29.12 47.80 1.16
N PRO A 48 -29.73 48.07 0.00
CA PRO A 48 -30.96 47.41 -0.42
C PRO A 48 -30.72 45.94 -0.83
N PRO A 49 -31.74 45.05 -0.73
CA PRO A 49 -31.58 43.63 -1.05
C PRO A 49 -31.37 43.43 -2.55
N ALA A 50 -30.34 42.70 -2.92
CA ALA A 50 -30.09 42.24 -4.28
C ALA A 50 -31.13 41.16 -4.67
N PRO A 51 -31.56 41.11 -5.95
CA PRO A 51 -32.48 40.10 -6.42
C PRO A 51 -31.85 38.69 -6.33
N ALA A 52 -32.65 37.76 -5.83
CA ALA A 52 -32.28 36.36 -5.71
C ALA A 52 -31.93 35.77 -7.10
N ALA A 53 -30.71 35.30 -7.24
CA ALA A 53 -30.30 34.49 -8.37
C ALA A 53 -31.00 33.10 -8.27
N PRO A 54 -31.41 32.51 -9.41
CA PRO A 54 -32.02 31.17 -9.40
C PRO A 54 -31.02 30.15 -8.85
N GLU A 55 -31.45 29.47 -7.82
CA GLU A 55 -30.74 28.36 -7.16
C GLU A 55 -30.57 27.24 -8.18
N ALA A 56 -29.34 27.06 -8.67
CA ALA A 56 -29.00 25.88 -9.46
C ALA A 56 -29.13 24.66 -8.54
N PRO A 57 -29.69 23.54 -9.02
CA PRO A 57 -29.78 22.33 -8.19
C PRO A 57 -28.36 21.90 -7.79
N ALA A 58 -28.10 21.92 -6.49
CA ALA A 58 -26.87 21.39 -5.93
C ALA A 58 -26.77 19.91 -6.30
N ALA A 59 -25.81 19.57 -7.17
CA ALA A 59 -25.39 18.20 -7.34
C ALA A 59 -24.96 17.69 -5.96
N PRO A 60 -25.37 16.48 -5.55
CA PRO A 60 -24.89 15.91 -4.30
C PRO A 60 -23.36 15.82 -4.38
N ALA A 61 -22.66 16.52 -3.51
CA ALA A 61 -21.25 16.32 -3.30
C ALA A 61 -21.09 14.87 -2.83
N ALA A 62 -20.72 13.99 -3.76
CA ALA A 62 -20.32 12.63 -3.42
C ALA A 62 -19.04 12.76 -2.59
N GLY A 63 -19.19 12.67 -1.28
CA GLY A 63 -18.06 12.48 -0.39
C GLY A 63 -17.37 11.14 -0.73
N PRO A 64 -16.12 10.94 -0.29
CA PRO A 64 -15.40 9.71 -0.57
C PRO A 64 -16.25 8.51 -0.14
N SER A 65 -16.42 7.54 -1.06
CA SER A 65 -17.16 6.33 -0.79
C SER A 65 -16.36 5.45 0.16
N VAL A 66 -16.78 5.35 1.42
CA VAL A 66 -16.14 4.49 2.41
C VAL A 66 -16.84 3.14 2.43
N VAL A 67 -16.14 2.09 2.02
CA VAL A 67 -16.60 0.70 2.14
C VAL A 67 -16.21 0.18 3.52
N GLN A 68 -17.19 -0.19 4.34
CA GLN A 68 -16.96 -0.60 5.73
C GLN A 68 -16.43 -2.02 5.85
N GLU A 69 -16.92 -2.95 5.01
CA GLU A 69 -16.59 -4.36 5.08
C GLU A 69 -16.29 -4.92 3.68
N THR A 70 -15.35 -5.85 3.62
CA THR A 70 -15.08 -6.62 2.41
C THR A 70 -16.15 -7.68 2.23
N ARG A 71 -16.67 -7.83 1.01
CA ARG A 71 -17.64 -8.88 0.70
C ARG A 71 -17.06 -10.27 0.94
N PRO A 72 -17.89 -11.25 1.34
CA PRO A 72 -17.44 -12.64 1.46
C PRO A 72 -16.87 -13.23 0.17
N GLU A 73 -17.41 -12.82 -0.98
CA GLU A 73 -16.92 -13.16 -2.33
C GLU A 73 -16.69 -11.85 -3.10
N PRO A 74 -15.51 -11.22 -2.94
CA PRO A 74 -15.25 -9.95 -3.60
C PRO A 74 -14.97 -10.14 -5.09
N SER A 75 -15.34 -9.13 -5.88
CA SER A 75 -14.99 -8.98 -7.27
C SER A 75 -14.00 -7.82 -7.46
N LEU A 76 -13.16 -7.93 -8.44
CA LEU A 76 -12.24 -6.87 -8.84
C LEU A 76 -11.99 -6.99 -10.34
N LYS A 77 -12.33 -5.94 -11.09
CA LYS A 77 -12.04 -5.85 -12.51
C LYS A 77 -11.56 -4.45 -12.82
N MET A 78 -10.28 -4.31 -13.13
CA MET A 78 -9.61 -3.02 -13.29
C MET A 78 -8.47 -3.11 -14.31
N LYS A 79 -8.11 -1.98 -14.89
CA LYS A 79 -6.96 -1.88 -15.80
C LYS A 79 -5.67 -1.72 -15.00
N ALA A 80 -4.69 -2.59 -15.25
CA ALA A 80 -3.37 -2.49 -14.68
C ALA A 80 -2.52 -1.40 -15.37
N VAL A 81 -1.47 -0.95 -14.71
CA VAL A 81 -0.53 0.09 -15.18
C VAL A 81 0.16 -0.30 -16.48
N ASP A 82 0.33 -1.59 -16.73
CA ASP A 82 0.87 -2.15 -17.99
C ASP A 82 -0.13 -2.17 -19.14
N GLY A 83 -1.37 -1.73 -18.90
CA GLY A 83 -2.45 -1.63 -19.86
C GLY A 83 -3.32 -2.88 -19.98
N ARG A 84 -2.96 -3.99 -19.35
CA ARG A 84 -3.77 -5.23 -19.33
C ARG A 84 -4.96 -5.06 -18.39
N GLU A 85 -6.06 -5.77 -18.69
CA GLU A 85 -7.17 -5.88 -17.74
C GLU A 85 -6.84 -6.94 -16.70
N TYR A 86 -7.02 -6.60 -15.43
CA TYR A 86 -6.97 -7.54 -14.33
C TYR A 86 -8.40 -7.88 -13.91
N ASP A 87 -8.73 -9.14 -13.88
CA ASP A 87 -10.03 -9.65 -13.44
C ASP A 87 -9.82 -10.77 -12.40
N LEU A 88 -10.19 -10.51 -11.15
CA LEU A 88 -10.07 -11.46 -10.06
C LEU A 88 -10.80 -12.79 -10.35
N ALA A 89 -11.90 -12.74 -11.11
CA ALA A 89 -12.65 -13.93 -11.48
C ALA A 89 -11.87 -14.86 -12.42
N ALA A 90 -10.92 -14.35 -13.21
CA ALA A 90 -10.07 -15.14 -14.08
C ALA A 90 -9.03 -16.00 -13.31
N HIS A 91 -8.82 -15.72 -12.03
CA HIS A 91 -7.87 -16.42 -11.17
C HIS A 91 -8.53 -17.44 -10.22
N ARG A 92 -9.76 -17.88 -10.54
CA ARG A 92 -10.39 -19.00 -9.81
C ARG A 92 -9.53 -20.26 -9.93
N GLY A 93 -9.46 -21.03 -8.83
CA GLY A 93 -8.56 -22.17 -8.70
C GLY A 93 -7.17 -21.83 -8.12
N GLN A 94 -6.83 -20.56 -8.02
CA GLN A 94 -5.61 -20.05 -7.36
C GLN A 94 -5.97 -19.27 -6.09
N TRP A 95 -5.04 -19.22 -5.15
CA TRP A 95 -5.06 -18.25 -4.07
C TRP A 95 -4.68 -16.88 -4.61
N VAL A 96 -5.41 -15.84 -4.26
CA VAL A 96 -5.08 -14.49 -4.72
C VAL A 96 -4.78 -13.60 -3.53
N VAL A 97 -3.63 -12.94 -3.58
CA VAL A 97 -3.20 -11.91 -2.63
C VAL A 97 -3.51 -10.56 -3.23
N VAL A 98 -4.48 -9.85 -2.67
CA VAL A 98 -4.84 -8.47 -3.04
C VAL A 98 -4.22 -7.54 -2.01
N ASN A 99 -3.18 -6.81 -2.40
CA ASN A 99 -2.39 -5.98 -1.50
C ASN A 99 -2.60 -4.48 -1.80
N PHE A 100 -3.16 -3.75 -0.84
CA PHE A 100 -3.29 -2.30 -0.89
C PHE A 100 -2.00 -1.67 -0.37
N TRP A 101 -1.41 -0.80 -1.16
CA TRP A 101 -0.12 -0.16 -0.89
C TRP A 101 -0.05 1.26 -1.46
N ALA A 102 1.05 1.98 -1.24
CA ALA A 102 1.31 3.28 -1.87
C ALA A 102 2.83 3.51 -2.03
N THR A 103 3.21 4.38 -2.95
CA THR A 103 4.63 4.69 -3.24
C THR A 103 5.37 5.32 -2.06
N TRP A 104 4.66 6.09 -1.24
CA TRP A 104 5.18 6.73 -0.03
C TRP A 104 5.15 5.84 1.23
N CYS A 105 4.58 4.63 1.12
CA CYS A 105 4.41 3.70 2.24
C CYS A 105 5.69 2.85 2.44
N ALA A 106 6.59 3.27 3.30
CA ALA A 106 7.87 2.58 3.52
C ALA A 106 7.73 1.10 3.93
N PRO A 107 6.77 0.68 4.83
CA PRO A 107 6.58 -0.74 5.10
C PRO A 107 6.04 -1.52 3.89
N CYS A 108 5.22 -0.89 3.02
CA CYS A 108 4.74 -1.52 1.80
C CYS A 108 5.90 -1.85 0.85
N LEU A 109 6.81 -0.90 0.65
CA LEU A 109 7.98 -1.08 -0.22
C LEU A 109 8.90 -2.21 0.26
N LYS A 110 8.92 -2.50 1.56
CA LYS A 110 9.73 -3.58 2.12
C LYS A 110 9.14 -4.96 1.84
N GLU A 111 7.82 -5.10 1.77
CA GLU A 111 7.18 -6.39 1.49
C GLU A 111 7.07 -6.71 -0.01
N MET A 112 7.10 -5.71 -0.91
CA MET A 112 6.95 -5.88 -2.36
C MET A 112 7.89 -6.93 -2.98
N PRO A 113 9.19 -6.99 -2.64
CA PRO A 113 10.09 -8.02 -3.17
C PRO A 113 9.67 -9.44 -2.77
N GLU A 114 9.20 -9.64 -1.53
CA GLU A 114 8.70 -10.94 -1.05
C GLU A 114 7.42 -11.36 -1.76
N LEU A 115 6.46 -10.45 -1.90
CA LEU A 115 5.24 -10.69 -2.67
C LEU A 115 5.53 -10.98 -4.14
N SER A 116 6.54 -10.31 -4.71
CA SER A 116 7.00 -10.55 -6.08
C SER A 116 7.61 -11.94 -6.22
N ALA A 117 8.45 -12.35 -5.27
CA ALA A 117 9.01 -13.70 -5.24
C ALA A 117 7.92 -14.76 -5.07
N LEU A 118 6.95 -14.53 -4.17
CA LEU A 118 5.82 -15.43 -3.96
C LEU A 118 5.01 -15.64 -5.24
N HIS A 119 4.68 -14.54 -5.95
CA HIS A 119 3.98 -14.58 -7.23
C HIS A 119 4.72 -15.39 -8.31
N VAL A 120 6.05 -15.24 -8.40
CA VAL A 120 6.85 -15.94 -9.42
C VAL A 120 7.10 -17.39 -9.06
N MET A 121 7.29 -17.68 -7.78
CA MET A 121 7.74 -19.02 -7.32
C MET A 121 6.59 -19.98 -7.03
N ARG A 122 5.34 -19.54 -7.01
CA ARG A 122 4.18 -20.36 -6.66
C ARG A 122 3.12 -20.33 -7.76
N ASP A 123 2.86 -21.50 -8.38
CA ASP A 123 1.84 -21.62 -9.44
C ASP A 123 0.41 -21.43 -8.94
N ASN A 124 0.20 -21.72 -7.66
CA ASN A 124 -1.10 -21.67 -7.01
C ASN A 124 -1.39 -20.35 -6.32
N ILE A 125 -0.49 -19.36 -6.43
CA ILE A 125 -0.64 -18.05 -5.80
C ILE A 125 -0.48 -16.95 -6.85
N GLU A 126 -1.51 -16.15 -6.99
CA GLU A 126 -1.51 -14.89 -7.74
C GLU A 126 -1.36 -13.72 -6.77
N VAL A 127 -0.69 -12.66 -7.18
CA VAL A 127 -0.61 -11.41 -6.42
C VAL A 127 -1.06 -10.26 -7.30
N VAL A 128 -1.79 -9.31 -6.75
CA VAL A 128 -2.12 -8.03 -7.38
C VAL A 128 -1.92 -6.90 -6.38
N GLY A 129 -1.22 -5.85 -6.81
CA GLY A 129 -1.01 -4.64 -6.01
C GLY A 129 -2.01 -3.54 -6.38
N LEU A 130 -2.76 -3.06 -5.41
CA LEU A 130 -3.69 -1.95 -5.54
C LEU A 130 -3.04 -0.70 -4.95
N ALA A 131 -2.51 0.17 -5.81
CA ALA A 131 -1.93 1.46 -5.40
C ALA A 131 -3.06 2.40 -4.96
N TYR A 132 -3.19 2.56 -3.65
CA TYR A 132 -4.23 3.37 -3.01
C TYR A 132 -3.70 4.79 -2.77
N GLU A 133 -3.56 5.53 -3.85
CA GLU A 133 -3.08 6.91 -3.87
C GLU A 133 -3.49 7.61 -5.18
N ASP A 134 -3.53 8.92 -5.14
CA ASP A 134 -3.75 9.75 -6.33
C ASP A 134 -2.39 9.94 -7.05
N ILE A 135 -2.17 9.13 -8.09
CA ILE A 135 -0.93 9.12 -8.87
C ILE A 135 -1.23 8.90 -10.35
N GLU A 136 -0.55 9.64 -11.22
CA GLU A 136 -0.69 9.47 -12.66
C GLU A 136 -0.02 8.16 -13.15
N PRO A 137 -0.61 7.49 -14.15
CA PRO A 137 -0.04 6.23 -14.68
C PRO A 137 1.42 6.35 -15.12
N ALA A 138 1.83 7.48 -15.67
CA ALA A 138 3.20 7.71 -16.11
C ALA A 138 4.18 7.80 -14.91
N GLU A 139 3.75 8.40 -13.81
CA GLU A 139 4.53 8.51 -12.58
C GLU A 139 4.66 7.13 -11.92
N MET A 140 3.58 6.36 -11.86
CA MET A 140 3.61 4.97 -11.37
C MET A 140 4.55 4.11 -12.22
N GLN A 141 4.53 4.22 -13.55
CA GLN A 141 5.46 3.52 -14.43
C GLN A 141 6.92 3.91 -14.17
N ALA A 142 7.18 5.19 -13.91
CA ALA A 142 8.52 5.67 -13.57
C ALA A 142 8.99 5.11 -12.21
N PHE A 143 8.09 5.07 -11.23
CA PHE A 143 8.34 4.47 -9.92
C PHE A 143 8.67 2.97 -10.03
N LEU A 144 7.87 2.20 -10.78
CA LEU A 144 8.05 0.76 -10.95
C LEU A 144 9.34 0.39 -11.70
N LYS A 145 9.95 1.30 -12.47
CA LYS A 145 11.31 1.09 -13.03
C LYS A 145 12.38 1.06 -11.93
N GLN A 146 12.17 1.78 -10.83
CA GLN A 146 13.09 1.82 -9.69
C GLN A 146 12.75 0.76 -8.63
N HIS A 147 11.48 0.36 -8.56
CA HIS A 147 10.93 -0.65 -7.64
C HIS A 147 10.21 -1.75 -8.43
N PRO A 148 10.94 -2.59 -9.19
CA PRO A 148 10.32 -3.57 -10.07
C PRO A 148 9.60 -4.67 -9.29
N VAL A 149 8.40 -5.02 -9.74
CA VAL A 149 7.61 -6.16 -9.26
C VAL A 149 7.21 -7.06 -10.41
N ALA A 150 6.94 -8.34 -10.12
CA ALA A 150 6.56 -9.32 -11.13
C ALA A 150 5.04 -9.52 -11.24
N TYR A 151 4.25 -8.84 -10.42
CA TYR A 151 2.79 -8.94 -10.37
C TYR A 151 2.13 -7.65 -10.90
N PRO A 152 0.87 -7.73 -11.36
CA PRO A 152 0.16 -6.56 -11.87
C PRO A 152 -0.08 -5.51 -10.79
N ILE A 153 0.11 -4.25 -11.18
CA ILE A 153 -0.22 -3.08 -10.36
C ILE A 153 -1.41 -2.35 -10.97
N VAL A 154 -2.37 -2.02 -10.14
CA VAL A 154 -3.58 -1.26 -10.48
C VAL A 154 -3.58 0.02 -9.65
N ILE A 155 -3.86 1.16 -10.27
CA ILE A 155 -4.09 2.43 -9.56
C ILE A 155 -5.55 2.48 -9.15
N VAL A 156 -5.78 2.75 -7.87
CA VAL A 156 -7.13 2.84 -7.29
C VAL A 156 -7.51 4.29 -7.12
N ASP A 157 -8.68 4.66 -7.64
CA ASP A 157 -9.30 5.94 -7.30
C ASP A 157 -9.66 5.95 -5.81
N THR A 158 -8.98 6.81 -5.04
CA THR A 158 -9.18 6.92 -3.60
C THR A 158 -10.55 7.49 -3.22
N TYR A 159 -11.22 8.17 -4.15
CA TYR A 159 -12.59 8.68 -3.98
C TYR A 159 -13.67 7.67 -4.36
N ALA A 160 -13.32 6.69 -5.22
CA ALA A 160 -14.20 5.62 -5.65
C ALA A 160 -13.48 4.26 -5.55
N PRO A 161 -13.08 3.81 -4.34
CA PRO A 161 -12.36 2.56 -4.16
C PRO A 161 -13.22 1.36 -4.59
N PRO A 162 -12.58 0.19 -4.86
CA PRO A 162 -13.31 -1.01 -5.23
C PRO A 162 -14.38 -1.35 -4.21
N ALA A 163 -15.65 -1.40 -4.66
CA ALA A 163 -16.84 -1.47 -3.79
C ALA A 163 -16.93 -2.75 -2.96
N ASP A 164 -16.23 -3.82 -3.37
CA ASP A 164 -16.28 -5.12 -2.69
C ASP A 164 -15.17 -5.30 -1.65
N PHE A 165 -14.24 -4.33 -1.54
CA PHE A 165 -13.16 -4.35 -0.55
C PHE A 165 -13.34 -3.22 0.45
N ALA A 166 -13.14 -3.50 1.73
CA ALA A 166 -13.15 -2.46 2.75
C ALA A 166 -12.09 -1.41 2.44
N THR A 167 -12.46 -0.14 2.58
CA THR A 167 -11.53 0.98 2.43
C THR A 167 -10.36 0.82 3.40
N PRO A 168 -9.10 0.87 2.94
CA PRO A 168 -7.95 0.66 3.80
C PRO A 168 -7.93 1.64 4.98
N ARG A 169 -7.83 1.12 6.20
CA ARG A 169 -7.68 1.92 7.43
C ARG A 169 -6.22 2.23 7.75
N GLY A 170 -5.31 1.69 6.99
CA GLY A 170 -3.87 1.85 7.05
C GLY A 170 -3.21 1.01 5.97
N LEU A 171 -1.96 1.31 5.64
CA LEU A 171 -1.20 0.59 4.63
C LEU A 171 0.07 -0.02 5.25
N PRO A 172 0.48 -1.20 4.76
CA PRO A 172 -0.23 -2.05 3.80
C PRO A 172 -1.45 -2.73 4.40
N MET A 173 -2.41 -3.09 3.54
CA MET A 173 -3.57 -3.91 3.90
C MET A 173 -3.75 -5.00 2.85
N THR A 174 -3.76 -6.26 3.30
CA THR A 174 -3.73 -7.40 2.40
C THR A 174 -4.92 -8.32 2.62
N TYR A 175 -5.55 -8.73 1.53
CA TYR A 175 -6.64 -9.70 1.52
C TYR A 175 -6.17 -10.97 0.84
N LEU A 176 -6.43 -12.11 1.47
CA LEU A 176 -6.20 -13.44 0.89
C LEU A 176 -7.55 -14.00 0.41
N ILE A 177 -7.66 -14.24 -0.88
CA ILE A 177 -8.83 -14.80 -1.53
C ILE A 177 -8.56 -16.28 -1.83
N ALA A 178 -9.47 -17.15 -1.43
CA ALA A 178 -9.37 -18.58 -1.65
C ALA A 178 -9.66 -18.95 -3.13
N PRO A 179 -9.30 -20.16 -3.57
CA PRO A 179 -9.53 -20.63 -4.95
C PRO A 179 -11.01 -20.61 -5.39
N ASP A 180 -11.94 -20.74 -4.46
CA ASP A 180 -13.38 -20.61 -4.71
C ASP A 180 -13.87 -19.15 -4.83
N GLY A 181 -12.97 -18.19 -4.58
CA GLY A 181 -13.24 -16.76 -4.66
C GLY A 181 -13.65 -16.11 -3.35
N LYS A 182 -13.71 -16.87 -2.27
CA LYS A 182 -14.09 -16.32 -0.97
C LYS A 182 -12.92 -15.64 -0.27
N LEU A 183 -13.24 -14.62 0.49
CA LEU A 183 -12.30 -14.01 1.41
C LEU A 183 -11.90 -15.02 2.50
N ALA A 184 -10.63 -15.44 2.50
CA ALA A 184 -10.08 -16.36 3.50
C ALA A 184 -9.52 -15.62 4.71
N LYS A 185 -8.79 -14.52 4.49
CA LYS A 185 -8.14 -13.75 5.55
C LYS A 185 -7.86 -12.31 5.12
N GLN A 186 -7.80 -11.45 6.12
CA GLN A 186 -7.37 -10.06 5.99
C GLN A 186 -6.21 -9.79 6.94
N PHE A 187 -5.22 -9.01 6.47
CA PHE A 187 -4.08 -8.57 7.27
C PHE A 187 -4.02 -7.04 7.25
N LEU A 188 -3.75 -6.45 8.39
CA LEU A 188 -3.43 -5.03 8.53
C LEU A 188 -1.97 -4.91 8.97
N GLY A 189 -1.19 -4.16 8.22
CA GLY A 189 0.26 -4.06 8.38
C GLY A 189 1.03 -5.01 7.45
N PRO A 190 2.38 -4.97 7.50
CA PRO A 190 3.23 -5.73 6.61
C PRO A 190 3.03 -7.24 6.74
N VAL A 191 3.15 -7.94 5.63
CA VAL A 191 3.08 -9.41 5.55
C VAL A 191 4.35 -9.96 4.90
N THR A 192 4.69 -11.19 5.30
CA THR A 192 5.74 -11.99 4.67
C THR A 192 5.13 -13.08 3.79
N ALA A 193 5.92 -13.66 2.90
CA ALA A 193 5.53 -14.85 2.14
C ALA A 193 5.10 -15.99 3.08
N HIS A 194 5.79 -16.14 4.21
CA HIS A 194 5.47 -17.15 5.23
C HIS A 194 4.11 -16.92 5.89
N ASP A 195 3.75 -15.65 6.18
CA ASP A 195 2.43 -15.31 6.74
C ASP A 195 1.29 -15.68 5.79
N ILE A 196 1.48 -15.39 4.49
CA ILE A 196 0.51 -15.73 3.45
C ILE A 196 0.39 -17.26 3.32
N GLU A 197 1.50 -17.99 3.17
CA GLU A 197 1.50 -19.46 3.05
C GLU A 197 0.91 -20.13 4.31
N THR A 198 1.19 -19.59 5.50
CA THR A 198 0.61 -20.08 6.76
C THR A 198 -0.91 -19.88 6.78
N ALA A 199 -1.39 -18.74 6.30
CA ALA A 199 -2.82 -18.49 6.20
C ALA A 199 -3.49 -19.40 5.16
N ILE A 200 -2.84 -19.67 4.05
CA ILE A 200 -3.28 -20.63 3.04
C ILE A 200 -3.43 -22.02 3.65
N ALA A 201 -2.42 -22.50 4.39
CA ALA A 201 -2.46 -23.79 5.06
C ALA A 201 -3.59 -23.86 6.10
N ALA A 202 -3.77 -22.80 6.89
CA ALA A 202 -4.86 -22.71 7.87
C ALA A 202 -6.26 -22.74 7.24
N ALA A 203 -6.38 -22.29 5.99
CA ALA A 203 -7.63 -22.30 5.22
C ALA A 203 -7.78 -23.58 4.34
N GLY A 204 -6.99 -24.62 4.60
CA GLY A 204 -7.09 -25.92 3.91
C GLY A 204 -6.28 -26.02 2.61
N GLY A 205 -5.44 -25.05 2.31
CA GLY A 205 -4.51 -25.09 1.18
C GLY A 205 -3.21 -25.84 1.51
N PRO A 206 -2.23 -25.84 0.59
CA PRO A 206 -0.94 -26.53 0.81
C PRO A 206 -0.15 -25.88 1.94
N ALA A 207 0.70 -26.69 2.61
CA ALA A 207 1.60 -26.21 3.64
C ALA A 207 2.65 -25.25 3.06
N PRO A 208 3.22 -24.35 3.91
CA PRO A 208 4.27 -23.43 3.48
C PRO A 208 5.41 -24.14 2.73
N GLY A 209 5.83 -23.59 1.60
CA GLY A 209 6.86 -24.16 0.74
C GLY A 209 6.43 -25.32 -0.14
N GLN A 210 5.21 -25.84 -0.02
CA GLN A 210 4.74 -27.02 -0.78
C GLN A 210 3.94 -26.67 -2.07
N GLY A 211 3.75 -25.41 -2.40
CA GLY A 211 3.21 -25.00 -3.70
C GLY A 211 4.16 -25.43 -4.82
N LYS A 212 3.64 -26.01 -5.92
CA LYS A 212 4.46 -26.28 -7.11
C LYS A 212 5.07 -24.97 -7.61
N GLY A 213 6.36 -24.98 -7.91
CA GLY A 213 7.01 -23.84 -8.55
C GLY A 213 6.52 -23.70 -9.98
N LYS A 214 6.35 -22.46 -10.48
CA LYS A 214 6.06 -22.21 -11.90
C LYS A 214 7.16 -22.85 -12.73
N GLU A 215 6.81 -23.92 -13.40
CA GLU A 215 7.71 -24.57 -14.35
C GLU A 215 7.99 -23.53 -15.45
N LYS A 216 9.26 -23.15 -15.55
CA LYS A 216 9.70 -22.15 -16.53
C LYS A 216 9.36 -22.75 -17.91
N ALA A 217 8.32 -22.24 -18.56
CA ALA A 217 8.03 -22.58 -19.94
C ALA A 217 9.29 -22.24 -20.76
N ALA A 218 10.05 -23.27 -21.11
CA ALA A 218 11.15 -23.18 -22.05
C ALA A 218 10.52 -22.94 -23.42
N GLY A 219 10.54 -21.70 -23.87
CA GLY A 219 10.24 -21.28 -25.23
C GLY A 219 11.50 -20.77 -25.88
#